data_7598b25bc48effa09a3c74d36ba48d57
#
_entry.id   7598b25bc48effa09a3c74d36ba48d57
#
_cell.length_a   1.000
_cell.length_b   1.000
_cell.length_c   1.000
_cell.angle_alpha   90.00
_cell.angle_beta   90.00
_cell.angle_gamma   90.00
#
_symmetry.space_group_name_H-M   'P 1'
#
loop_
_entity.id
_entity.type
_entity.pdbx_description
1 polymer ?
#
loop_
_entity_poly.entity_id
_entity_poly.type
_entity_poly.pdbx_seq_one_letter_code
_entity_poly.pdbx_strand_id
1 'polypeptide(L)'
;MGLVALTSPFLGGVADRAGIRRPLFMGFTALAVTATALMSTVAPGMVVWGFVLGVIGNFAYESALVYYNAYLPDLAPPSHQGRVSGWGFAVGYAGSIAALLAALPFVKAQNYAGAFFATAALYAVFSLPAFFMLPEPPSGRVPVLRAAREGAAQVVATASRILALPDLRRFLGAYFIYEDGVNTVIAFSGIFAAQTLAFPMERLIALYIVVQISALIGALAWARPTDILGPRRVVMITLCQWAAIVVAAYFVQTQGQFWVLAVVAGTGLGAVQAASRAFLARLAPPGMQAELFGFYSLCGKSAAVMGPLVFGGISHAAGGNQRAGILAIGSFFVIGLALLSRVKAGGKAPPVASP
;
A
#
# COMPACT_ATOMS: atom_id res chain seq x y z
N MET A 1 -9.07 -2.85 8.79
CA MET A 1 -8.48 -3.52 7.60
C MET A 1 -9.42 -4.53 6.94
N GLY A 2 -10.00 -5.51 7.66
CA GLY A 2 -10.88 -6.53 7.05
C GLY A 2 -12.09 -5.96 6.30
N LEU A 3 -12.73 -4.92 6.83
CA LEU A 3 -13.84 -4.24 6.14
C LEU A 3 -13.41 -3.63 4.80
N VAL A 4 -12.25 -2.96 4.76
CA VAL A 4 -11.66 -2.43 3.52
C VAL A 4 -11.39 -3.54 2.53
N ALA A 5 -10.74 -4.61 2.97
CA ALA A 5 -10.39 -5.74 2.11
C ALA A 5 -11.63 -6.32 1.42
N LEU A 6 -12.70 -6.56 2.17
CA LEU A 6 -13.94 -7.16 1.65
C LEU A 6 -14.74 -6.22 0.74
N THR A 7 -14.75 -4.91 1.03
CA THR A 7 -15.57 -3.95 0.29
C THR A 7 -14.87 -3.35 -0.94
N SER A 8 -13.53 -3.33 -0.97
CA SER A 8 -12.76 -2.68 -2.04
C SER A 8 -13.07 -3.22 -3.45
N PRO A 9 -13.15 -4.56 -3.71
CA PRO A 9 -13.51 -5.05 -5.04
C PRO A 9 -14.94 -4.66 -5.45
N PHE A 10 -15.88 -4.72 -4.51
CA PHE A 10 -17.27 -4.32 -4.73
C PHE A 10 -17.39 -2.85 -5.11
N LEU A 11 -16.81 -1.96 -4.28
CA LEU A 11 -16.84 -0.52 -4.51
C LEU A 11 -16.08 -0.13 -5.79
N GLY A 12 -14.99 -0.82 -6.09
CA GLY A 12 -14.25 -0.64 -7.34
C GLY A 12 -15.08 -1.02 -8.58
N GLY A 13 -15.78 -2.14 -8.54
CA GLY A 13 -16.67 -2.59 -9.61
C GLY A 13 -17.85 -1.64 -9.84
N VAL A 14 -18.45 -1.14 -8.77
CA VAL A 14 -19.51 -0.09 -8.86
C VAL A 14 -18.96 1.17 -9.50
N ALA A 15 -17.75 1.61 -9.10
CA ALA A 15 -17.10 2.80 -9.62
C ALA A 15 -16.83 2.72 -11.12
N ASP A 16 -16.31 1.59 -11.61
CA ASP A 16 -15.99 1.40 -13.02
C ASP A 16 -17.27 1.30 -13.89
N ARG A 17 -18.30 0.56 -13.44
CA ARG A 17 -19.54 0.37 -14.20
C ARG A 17 -20.42 1.61 -14.24
N ALA A 18 -20.51 2.35 -13.14
CA ALA A 18 -21.32 3.56 -13.05
C ALA A 18 -20.58 4.82 -13.51
N GLY A 19 -19.26 4.76 -13.72
CA GLY A 19 -18.46 5.91 -14.11
C GLY A 19 -18.33 6.97 -12.99
N ILE A 20 -18.40 6.53 -11.73
CA ILE A 20 -18.40 7.43 -10.55
C ILE A 20 -17.11 7.38 -9.73
N ARG A 21 -15.98 7.00 -10.37
CA ARG A 21 -14.70 6.88 -9.69
C ARG A 21 -14.27 8.18 -9.00
N ARG A 22 -14.42 9.33 -9.69
CA ARG A 22 -14.06 10.65 -9.14
C ARG A 22 -14.96 11.07 -7.96
N PRO A 23 -16.28 11.02 -8.04
CA PRO A 23 -17.16 11.29 -6.90
C PRO A 23 -16.86 10.41 -5.68
N LEU A 24 -16.59 9.12 -5.87
CA LEU A 24 -16.25 8.22 -4.78
C LEU A 24 -14.87 8.55 -4.18
N PHE A 25 -13.88 8.85 -4.99
CA PHE A 25 -12.57 9.32 -4.52
C PHE A 25 -12.70 10.58 -3.66
N MET A 26 -13.44 11.59 -4.14
CA MET A 26 -13.68 12.84 -3.41
C MET A 26 -14.45 12.60 -2.12
N GLY A 27 -15.51 11.79 -2.16
CA GLY A 27 -16.36 11.51 -1.00
C GLY A 27 -15.59 10.75 0.10
N PHE A 28 -14.83 9.71 -0.25
CA PHE A 28 -14.02 8.99 0.72
C PHE A 28 -12.86 9.83 1.26
N THR A 29 -12.24 10.66 0.43
CA THR A 29 -11.20 11.58 0.89
C THR A 29 -11.77 12.61 1.87
N ALA A 30 -12.93 13.21 1.56
CA ALA A 30 -13.60 14.14 2.46
C ALA A 30 -14.00 13.47 3.78
N LEU A 31 -14.51 12.23 3.73
CA LEU A 31 -14.83 11.46 4.93
C LEU A 31 -13.58 11.17 5.78
N ALA A 32 -12.46 10.82 5.16
CA ALA A 32 -11.20 10.59 5.86
C ALA A 32 -10.66 11.87 6.53
N VAL A 33 -10.70 13.01 5.82
CA VAL A 33 -10.34 14.33 6.36
C VAL A 33 -11.23 14.69 7.53
N THR A 34 -12.55 14.54 7.39
CA THR A 34 -13.53 14.86 8.44
C THR A 34 -13.33 13.98 9.67
N ALA A 35 -13.16 12.67 9.49
CA ALA A 35 -12.89 11.75 10.60
C ALA A 35 -11.60 12.10 11.33
N THR A 36 -10.53 12.45 10.58
CA THR A 36 -9.26 12.89 11.16
C THR A 36 -9.41 14.22 11.91
N ALA A 37 -10.14 15.17 11.38
CA ALA A 37 -10.43 16.43 12.06
C ALA A 37 -11.22 16.22 13.35
N LEU A 38 -12.24 15.34 13.31
CA LEU A 38 -13.06 15.01 14.50
C LEU A 38 -12.27 14.26 15.58
N MET A 39 -11.13 13.61 15.25
CA MET A 39 -10.23 13.07 16.27
C MET A 39 -9.73 14.15 17.26
N SER A 40 -9.73 15.43 16.86
CA SER A 40 -9.40 16.55 17.75
C SER A 40 -10.41 16.73 18.90
N THR A 41 -11.61 16.16 18.77
CA THR A 41 -12.67 16.23 19.81
C THR A 41 -12.59 15.10 20.84
N VAL A 42 -11.66 14.12 20.65
CA VAL A 42 -11.53 12.97 21.54
C VAL A 42 -10.88 13.42 22.84
N ALA A 43 -11.62 13.31 23.95
CA ALA A 43 -11.12 13.58 25.29
C ALA A 43 -10.80 12.28 26.06
N PRO A 44 -10.02 12.35 27.15
CA PRO A 44 -9.79 11.22 28.03
C PRO A 44 -11.10 10.53 28.45
N GLY A 45 -11.16 9.20 28.30
CA GLY A 45 -12.37 8.41 28.56
C GLY A 45 -13.29 8.19 27.35
N MET A 46 -13.14 8.93 26.26
CA MET A 46 -13.95 8.76 25.03
C MET A 46 -13.38 7.65 24.11
N VAL A 47 -13.07 6.47 24.67
CA VAL A 47 -12.40 5.37 23.92
C VAL A 47 -13.25 4.92 22.73
N VAL A 48 -14.56 4.76 22.91
CA VAL A 48 -15.47 4.31 21.84
C VAL A 48 -15.51 5.34 20.70
N TRP A 49 -15.61 6.62 21.03
CA TRP A 49 -15.62 7.70 20.03
C TRP A 49 -14.33 7.73 19.21
N GLY A 50 -13.18 7.70 19.89
CA GLY A 50 -11.88 7.62 19.21
C GLY A 50 -11.72 6.37 18.33
N PHE A 51 -12.19 5.22 18.84
CA PHE A 51 -12.18 3.97 18.06
C PHE A 51 -13.05 4.06 16.79
N VAL A 52 -14.28 4.57 16.92
CA VAL A 52 -15.22 4.74 15.79
C VAL A 52 -14.62 5.67 14.73
N LEU A 53 -14.09 6.82 15.15
CA LEU A 53 -13.45 7.78 14.23
C LEU A 53 -12.20 7.17 13.56
N GLY A 54 -11.40 6.42 14.30
CA GLY A 54 -10.24 5.71 13.76
C GLY A 54 -10.62 4.66 12.72
N VAL A 55 -11.70 3.90 12.96
CA VAL A 55 -12.22 2.91 11.99
C VAL A 55 -12.75 3.61 10.74
N ILE A 56 -13.55 4.67 10.89
CA ILE A 56 -14.13 5.42 9.76
C ILE A 56 -13.02 6.09 8.95
N GLY A 57 -12.08 6.78 9.61
CA GLY A 57 -10.99 7.48 8.95
C GLY A 57 -10.09 6.52 8.17
N ASN A 58 -9.71 5.39 8.78
CA ASN A 58 -8.90 4.36 8.12
C ASN A 58 -9.65 3.73 6.94
N PHE A 59 -10.92 3.36 7.13
CA PHE A 59 -11.75 2.81 6.06
C PHE A 59 -11.86 3.78 4.87
N ALA A 60 -12.14 5.05 5.15
CA ALA A 60 -12.29 6.08 4.13
C ALA A 60 -10.97 6.34 3.38
N TYR A 61 -9.85 6.47 4.09
CA TYR A 61 -8.53 6.64 3.50
C TYR A 61 -8.16 5.50 2.55
N GLU A 62 -8.30 4.28 3.00
CA GLU A 62 -7.95 3.09 2.21
C GLU A 62 -8.88 2.92 1.00
N SER A 63 -10.17 3.23 1.15
CA SER A 63 -11.12 3.24 0.03
C SER A 63 -10.76 4.30 -1.01
N ALA A 64 -10.36 5.51 -0.58
CA ALA A 64 -9.88 6.56 -1.48
C ALA A 64 -8.65 6.12 -2.27
N LEU A 65 -7.70 5.39 -1.65
CA LEU A 65 -6.51 4.88 -2.30
C LEU A 65 -6.81 3.89 -3.45
N VAL A 66 -7.87 3.10 -3.37
CA VAL A 66 -8.30 2.20 -4.45
C VAL A 66 -8.58 3.01 -5.72
N TYR A 67 -9.38 4.07 -5.59
CA TYR A 67 -9.72 4.93 -6.73
C TYR A 67 -8.53 5.74 -7.23
N TYR A 68 -7.74 6.30 -6.31
CA TYR A 68 -6.51 7.02 -6.66
C TYR A 68 -5.56 6.15 -7.48
N ASN A 69 -5.32 4.94 -7.05
CA ASN A 69 -4.43 4.01 -7.76
C ASN A 69 -4.98 3.62 -9.13
N ALA A 70 -6.29 3.51 -9.27
CA ALA A 70 -6.97 3.15 -10.51
C ALA A 70 -6.87 4.22 -11.61
N TYR A 71 -6.45 5.45 -11.28
CA TYR A 71 -6.16 6.51 -12.28
C TYR A 71 -4.83 6.33 -13.00
N LEU A 72 -3.91 5.51 -12.49
CA LEU A 72 -2.58 5.39 -13.09
C LEU A 72 -2.59 5.02 -14.59
N PRO A 73 -3.43 4.09 -15.07
CA PRO A 73 -3.54 3.81 -16.50
C PRO A 73 -4.12 4.97 -17.33
N ASP A 74 -4.95 5.80 -16.72
CA ASP A 74 -5.58 6.96 -17.39
C ASP A 74 -4.63 8.15 -17.45
N LEU A 75 -3.72 8.29 -16.49
CA LEU A 75 -2.75 9.38 -16.38
C LEU A 75 -1.50 9.18 -17.24
N ALA A 76 -1.13 7.94 -17.52
CA ALA A 76 0.11 7.65 -18.21
C ALA A 76 0.01 6.43 -19.13
N PRO A 77 0.59 6.52 -20.35
CA PRO A 77 0.74 5.36 -21.20
C PRO A 77 1.66 4.32 -20.55
N PRO A 78 1.59 3.04 -20.94
CA PRO A 78 2.37 1.96 -20.33
C PRO A 78 3.88 2.23 -20.25
N SER A 79 4.43 3.02 -21.18
CA SER A 79 5.84 3.42 -21.20
C SER A 79 6.25 4.43 -20.12
N HIS A 80 5.30 5.04 -19.41
CA HIS A 80 5.54 6.07 -18.39
C HIS A 80 4.87 5.75 -17.03
N GLN A 81 4.15 4.65 -16.92
CA GLN A 81 3.47 4.28 -15.68
C GLN A 81 4.43 4.04 -14.51
N GLY A 82 5.64 3.57 -14.77
CA GLY A 82 6.69 3.43 -13.77
C GLY A 82 7.09 4.76 -13.15
N ARG A 83 7.32 5.79 -13.98
CA ARG A 83 7.66 7.16 -13.52
C ARG A 83 6.53 7.78 -12.74
N VAL A 84 5.31 7.77 -13.27
CA VAL A 84 4.15 8.37 -12.59
C VAL A 84 3.85 7.66 -11.29
N SER A 85 3.97 6.33 -11.25
CA SER A 85 3.86 5.57 -10.00
C SER A 85 4.95 5.93 -9.00
N GLY A 86 6.21 5.98 -9.43
CA GLY A 86 7.34 6.31 -8.56
C GLY A 86 7.23 7.73 -7.98
N TRP A 87 6.90 8.71 -8.81
CA TRP A 87 6.66 10.08 -8.35
C TRP A 87 5.49 10.18 -7.38
N GLY A 88 4.38 9.48 -7.66
CA GLY A 88 3.23 9.46 -6.76
C GLY A 88 3.58 8.92 -5.37
N PHE A 89 4.35 7.84 -5.28
CA PHE A 89 4.84 7.32 -4.01
C PHE A 89 5.85 8.26 -3.34
N ALA A 90 6.77 8.85 -4.10
CA ALA A 90 7.74 9.78 -3.54
C ALA A 90 7.06 11.02 -2.94
N VAL A 91 6.08 11.61 -3.62
CA VAL A 91 5.27 12.71 -3.07
C VAL A 91 4.50 12.26 -1.85
N GLY A 92 3.96 11.03 -1.84
CA GLY A 92 3.30 10.45 -0.67
C GLY A 92 4.23 10.35 0.55
N TYR A 93 5.47 9.86 0.36
CA TYR A 93 6.48 9.82 1.43
C TYR A 93 6.87 11.22 1.91
N ALA A 94 7.05 12.18 0.99
CA ALA A 94 7.30 13.58 1.35
C ALA A 94 6.12 14.17 2.16
N GLY A 95 4.88 13.88 1.76
CA GLY A 95 3.68 14.25 2.50
C GLY A 95 3.62 13.66 3.91
N SER A 96 4.02 12.38 4.06
CA SER A 96 4.11 11.72 5.37
C SER A 96 5.13 12.42 6.29
N ILE A 97 6.31 12.77 5.76
CA ILE A 97 7.33 13.51 6.50
C ILE A 97 6.82 14.91 6.88
N ALA A 98 6.19 15.63 5.95
CA ALA A 98 5.63 16.95 6.21
C ALA A 98 4.54 16.91 7.29
N ALA A 99 3.64 15.93 7.25
CA ALA A 99 2.60 15.74 8.25
C ALA A 99 3.20 15.44 9.64
N LEU A 100 4.22 14.59 9.71
CA LEU A 100 4.91 14.29 10.96
C LEU A 100 5.60 15.53 11.54
N LEU A 101 6.29 16.31 10.70
CA LEU A 101 6.97 17.55 11.16
C LEU A 101 5.95 18.62 11.60
N ALA A 102 4.81 18.72 10.92
CA ALA A 102 3.74 19.65 11.31
C ALA A 102 3.04 19.24 12.61
N ALA A 103 2.87 17.94 12.86
CA ALA A 103 2.28 17.42 14.09
C ALA A 103 3.24 17.51 15.30
N LEU A 104 4.56 17.44 15.08
CA LEU A 104 5.57 17.32 16.13
C LEU A 104 5.52 18.43 17.20
N PRO A 105 5.35 19.73 16.88
CA PRO A 105 5.23 20.79 17.90
C PRO A 105 4.03 20.60 18.82
N PHE A 106 2.89 20.18 18.25
CA PHE A 106 1.67 19.90 19.01
C PHE A 106 1.84 18.68 19.91
N VAL A 107 2.47 17.62 19.42
CA VAL A 107 2.74 16.41 20.22
C VAL A 107 3.69 16.74 21.38
N LYS A 108 4.76 17.51 21.15
CA LYS A 108 5.68 17.97 22.20
C LYS A 108 4.97 18.82 23.26
N ALA A 109 3.99 19.62 22.86
CA ALA A 109 3.14 20.41 23.76
C ALA A 109 2.00 19.58 24.38
N GLN A 110 1.92 18.29 24.14
CA GLN A 110 0.83 17.39 24.54
C GLN A 110 -0.56 17.84 24.04
N ASN A 111 -0.60 18.66 23.00
CA ASN A 111 -1.81 19.11 22.32
C ASN A 111 -2.17 18.16 21.17
N TYR A 112 -2.67 16.98 21.51
CA TYR A 112 -3.03 15.96 20.50
C TYR A 112 -4.17 16.43 19.60
N ALA A 113 -5.12 17.23 20.12
CA ALA A 113 -6.19 17.83 19.33
C ALA A 113 -5.64 18.71 18.20
N GLY A 114 -4.66 19.57 18.51
CA GLY A 114 -3.95 20.38 17.51
C GLY A 114 -3.21 19.55 16.48
N ALA A 115 -2.58 18.43 16.88
CA ALA A 115 -1.89 17.51 15.97
C ALA A 115 -2.86 16.88 14.95
N PHE A 116 -4.00 16.38 15.40
CA PHE A 116 -5.03 15.81 14.51
C PHE A 116 -5.60 16.86 13.55
N PHE A 117 -5.89 18.06 14.07
CA PHE A 117 -6.43 19.15 13.24
C PHE A 117 -5.42 19.59 12.17
N ALA A 118 -4.14 19.77 12.53
CA ALA A 118 -3.07 20.11 11.58
C ALA A 118 -2.90 19.03 10.50
N THR A 119 -2.96 17.75 10.89
CA THR A 119 -2.89 16.63 9.95
C THR A 119 -4.07 16.61 9.00
N ALA A 120 -5.30 16.84 9.51
CA ALA A 120 -6.51 16.92 8.68
C ALA A 120 -6.46 18.10 7.70
N ALA A 121 -5.98 19.26 8.15
CA ALA A 121 -5.82 20.45 7.30
C ALA A 121 -4.82 20.20 6.16
N LEU A 122 -3.67 19.61 6.45
CA LEU A 122 -2.69 19.23 5.43
C LEU A 122 -3.28 18.22 4.45
N TYR A 123 -3.98 17.20 4.94
CA TYR A 123 -4.62 16.20 4.09
C TYR A 123 -5.66 16.86 3.17
N ALA A 124 -6.50 17.75 3.69
CA ALA A 124 -7.48 18.50 2.89
C ALA A 124 -6.80 19.32 1.80
N VAL A 125 -5.82 20.17 2.16
CA VAL A 125 -5.12 21.07 1.24
C VAL A 125 -4.41 20.29 0.12
N PHE A 126 -3.66 19.25 0.47
CA PHE A 126 -2.92 18.45 -0.53
C PHE A 126 -3.82 17.53 -1.37
N SER A 127 -5.08 17.30 -0.97
CA SER A 127 -6.05 16.56 -1.78
C SER A 127 -6.74 17.44 -2.84
N LEU A 128 -6.80 18.76 -2.63
CA LEU A 128 -7.49 19.68 -3.55
C LEU A 128 -7.03 19.59 -5.01
N PRO A 129 -5.70 19.56 -5.32
CA PRO A 129 -5.27 19.44 -6.70
C PRO A 129 -5.83 18.19 -7.39
N ALA A 130 -5.89 17.06 -6.69
CA ALA A 130 -6.42 15.82 -7.26
C ALA A 130 -7.92 15.92 -7.59
N PHE A 131 -8.69 16.69 -6.81
CA PHE A 131 -10.12 16.88 -7.06
C PHE A 131 -10.40 17.64 -8.35
N PHE A 132 -9.52 18.55 -8.76
CA PHE A 132 -9.71 19.38 -9.95
C PHE A 132 -8.94 18.87 -11.18
N MET A 133 -7.81 18.21 -10.98
CA MET A 133 -6.90 17.83 -12.06
C MET A 133 -7.06 16.38 -12.55
N LEU A 134 -7.68 15.49 -11.76
CA LEU A 134 -7.89 14.12 -12.21
C LEU A 134 -8.94 14.08 -13.33
N PRO A 135 -8.69 13.31 -14.40
CA PRO A 135 -9.62 13.20 -15.51
C PRO A 135 -10.94 12.58 -15.06
N GLU A 136 -12.03 13.01 -15.68
CA GLU A 136 -13.31 12.35 -15.49
C GLU A 136 -13.29 10.98 -16.20
N PRO A 137 -13.69 9.90 -15.51
CA PRO A 137 -13.82 8.61 -16.18
C PRO A 137 -14.90 8.72 -17.26
N PRO A 138 -14.81 7.92 -18.35
CA PRO A 138 -15.89 7.85 -19.34
C PRO A 138 -17.22 7.55 -18.63
N SER A 139 -18.29 8.20 -19.10
CA SER A 139 -19.63 8.03 -18.55
C SER A 139 -19.98 6.56 -18.36
N GLY A 140 -20.44 6.20 -17.18
CA GLY A 140 -20.81 4.82 -16.87
C GLY A 140 -21.98 4.35 -17.72
N ARG A 141 -21.94 3.09 -18.08
CA ARG A 141 -22.98 2.45 -18.90
C ARG A 141 -24.23 2.04 -18.09
N VAL A 142 -24.10 2.02 -16.76
CA VAL A 142 -25.13 1.46 -15.87
C VAL A 142 -25.45 2.45 -14.75
N PRO A 143 -26.74 2.65 -14.41
CA PRO A 143 -27.12 3.44 -13.23
C PRO A 143 -26.50 2.90 -11.94
N VAL A 144 -26.11 3.81 -11.03
CA VAL A 144 -25.41 3.48 -9.77
C VAL A 144 -26.16 2.41 -8.96
N LEU A 145 -27.49 2.55 -8.83
CA LEU A 145 -28.29 1.59 -8.07
C LEU A 145 -28.28 0.19 -8.66
N ARG A 146 -28.29 0.10 -9.98
CA ARG A 146 -28.17 -1.20 -10.69
C ARG A 146 -26.76 -1.78 -10.55
N ALA A 147 -25.71 -0.94 -10.70
CA ALA A 147 -24.34 -1.36 -10.50
C ALA A 147 -24.12 -1.90 -9.07
N ALA A 148 -24.72 -1.25 -8.05
CA ALA A 148 -24.65 -1.67 -6.66
C ALA A 148 -25.42 -3.00 -6.41
N ARG A 149 -26.62 -3.16 -6.98
CA ARG A 149 -27.40 -4.41 -6.84
C ARG A 149 -26.71 -5.62 -7.46
N GLU A 150 -26.07 -5.42 -8.60
CA GLU A 150 -25.34 -6.46 -9.34
C GLU A 150 -23.90 -6.65 -8.82
N GLY A 151 -23.43 -5.77 -7.91
CA GLY A 151 -22.04 -5.68 -7.49
C GLY A 151 -21.46 -6.96 -6.90
N ALA A 152 -22.24 -7.72 -6.09
CA ALA A 152 -21.77 -8.99 -5.54
C ALA A 152 -21.52 -10.04 -6.64
N ALA A 153 -22.46 -10.17 -7.59
CA ALA A 153 -22.31 -11.05 -8.74
C ALA A 153 -21.10 -10.62 -9.61
N GLN A 154 -20.89 -9.32 -9.75
CA GLN A 154 -19.75 -8.76 -10.46
C GLN A 154 -18.42 -9.15 -9.81
N VAL A 155 -18.29 -9.01 -8.48
CA VAL A 155 -17.08 -9.42 -7.74
C VAL A 155 -16.77 -10.89 -8.01
N VAL A 156 -17.75 -11.78 -7.97
CA VAL A 156 -17.56 -13.20 -8.28
C VAL A 156 -17.13 -13.40 -9.74
N ALA A 157 -17.77 -12.71 -10.68
CA ALA A 157 -17.41 -12.78 -12.09
C ALA A 157 -15.97 -12.31 -12.35
N THR A 158 -15.57 -11.23 -11.70
CA THR A 158 -14.18 -10.71 -11.83
C THR A 158 -13.17 -11.61 -11.13
N ALA A 159 -13.49 -12.16 -9.97
CA ALA A 159 -12.64 -13.18 -9.33
C ALA A 159 -12.42 -14.38 -10.28
N SER A 160 -13.49 -14.86 -10.93
CA SER A 160 -13.40 -15.94 -11.91
C SER A 160 -12.52 -15.55 -13.12
N ARG A 161 -12.62 -14.31 -13.62
CA ARG A 161 -11.76 -13.79 -14.70
C ARG A 161 -10.30 -13.70 -14.25
N ILE A 162 -10.03 -13.22 -13.04
CA ILE A 162 -8.66 -13.18 -12.47
C ILE A 162 -8.08 -14.59 -12.43
N LEU A 163 -8.84 -15.57 -11.99
CA LEU A 163 -8.42 -16.97 -11.94
C LEU A 163 -8.17 -17.56 -13.34
N ALA A 164 -8.94 -17.14 -14.34
CA ALA A 164 -8.79 -17.55 -15.74
C ALA A 164 -7.59 -16.89 -16.44
N LEU A 165 -7.11 -15.73 -15.98
CA LEU A 165 -5.97 -15.01 -16.53
C LEU A 165 -4.67 -15.39 -15.79
N PRO A 166 -3.82 -16.26 -16.36
CA PRO A 166 -2.70 -16.84 -15.61
C PRO A 166 -1.71 -15.82 -15.12
N ASP A 167 -1.43 -14.76 -15.87
CA ASP A 167 -0.46 -13.73 -15.49
C ASP A 167 -1.00 -12.83 -14.37
N LEU A 168 -2.28 -12.45 -14.42
CA LEU A 168 -2.92 -11.64 -13.37
C LEU A 168 -3.05 -12.44 -12.06
N ARG A 169 -3.48 -13.71 -12.15
CA ARG A 169 -3.56 -14.62 -11.00
C ARG A 169 -2.20 -14.81 -10.33
N ARG A 170 -1.15 -15.08 -11.12
CA ARG A 170 0.21 -15.28 -10.59
C ARG A 170 0.76 -14.00 -9.97
N PHE A 171 0.49 -12.86 -10.60
CA PHE A 171 0.91 -11.57 -10.04
C PHE A 171 0.23 -11.27 -8.72
N LEU A 172 -1.12 -11.36 -8.63
CA LEU A 172 -1.86 -11.10 -7.40
C LEU A 172 -1.50 -12.11 -6.29
N GLY A 173 -1.30 -13.38 -6.64
CA GLY A 173 -0.82 -14.38 -5.69
C GLY A 173 0.61 -14.10 -5.19
N ALA A 174 1.51 -13.70 -6.08
CA ALA A 174 2.85 -13.27 -5.68
C ALA A 174 2.79 -12.03 -4.79
N TYR A 175 1.99 -11.03 -5.18
CA TYR A 175 1.78 -9.79 -4.44
C TYR A 175 1.29 -10.07 -3.02
N PHE A 176 0.27 -10.91 -2.88
CA PHE A 176 -0.25 -11.31 -1.57
C PHE A 176 0.87 -11.85 -0.66
N ILE A 177 1.73 -12.72 -1.18
CA ILE A 177 2.77 -13.37 -0.38
C ILE A 177 3.91 -12.39 -0.05
N TYR A 178 4.47 -11.69 -1.04
CA TYR A 178 5.62 -10.83 -0.75
C TYR A 178 5.24 -9.56 0.01
N GLU A 179 4.01 -9.04 -0.17
CA GLU A 179 3.51 -7.89 0.60
C GLU A 179 3.32 -8.24 2.08
N ASP A 180 2.88 -9.47 2.38
CA ASP A 180 2.86 -9.99 3.76
C ASP A 180 4.28 -10.03 4.35
N GLY A 181 5.26 -10.49 3.56
CA GLY A 181 6.66 -10.43 3.96
C GLY A 181 7.14 -9.01 4.26
N VAL A 182 6.87 -8.05 3.36
CA VAL A 182 7.27 -6.64 3.54
C VAL A 182 6.60 -6.04 4.78
N ASN A 183 5.28 -6.19 4.92
CA ASN A 183 4.53 -5.67 6.07
C ASN A 183 5.02 -6.26 7.39
N THR A 184 5.32 -7.56 7.40
CA THR A 184 5.84 -8.26 8.58
C THR A 184 7.23 -7.76 8.96
N VAL A 185 8.14 -7.64 8.01
CA VAL A 185 9.49 -7.09 8.28
C VAL A 185 9.38 -5.67 8.84
N ILE A 186 8.52 -4.81 8.28
CA ILE A 186 8.33 -3.44 8.77
C ILE A 186 7.79 -3.46 10.21
N ALA A 187 6.72 -4.23 10.47
CA ALA A 187 6.08 -4.28 11.78
C ALA A 187 7.03 -4.76 12.88
N PHE A 188 7.76 -5.85 12.62
CA PHE A 188 8.66 -6.45 13.59
C PHE A 188 10.03 -5.79 13.67
N SER A 189 10.45 -5.01 12.66
CA SER A 189 11.69 -4.22 12.72
C SER A 189 11.68 -3.21 13.85
N GLY A 190 10.54 -2.56 14.11
CA GLY A 190 10.39 -1.65 15.25
C GLY A 190 10.51 -2.37 16.60
N ILE A 191 9.89 -3.56 16.73
CA ILE A 191 9.96 -4.40 17.94
C ILE A 191 11.40 -4.89 18.15
N PHE A 192 12.05 -5.38 17.10
CA PHE A 192 13.44 -5.83 17.15
C PHE A 192 14.40 -4.72 17.53
N ALA A 193 14.23 -3.50 16.97
CA ALA A 193 15.02 -2.35 17.32
C ALA A 193 14.84 -1.96 18.80
N ALA A 194 13.62 -1.95 19.30
CA ALA A 194 13.32 -1.59 20.68
C ALA A 194 13.79 -2.65 21.68
N GLN A 195 13.46 -3.92 21.45
CA GLN A 195 13.66 -4.99 22.43
C GLN A 195 15.04 -5.65 22.32
N THR A 196 15.55 -5.87 21.10
CA THR A 196 16.81 -6.61 20.88
C THR A 196 18.01 -5.67 20.82
N LEU A 197 17.86 -4.49 20.19
CA LEU A 197 18.95 -3.52 20.02
C LEU A 197 18.86 -2.35 21.01
N ALA A 198 17.86 -2.33 21.90
CA ALA A 198 17.65 -1.33 22.95
C ALA A 198 17.66 0.12 22.42
N PHE A 199 17.00 0.38 21.30
CA PHE A 199 16.82 1.73 20.79
C PHE A 199 15.89 2.53 21.69
N PRO A 200 16.29 3.74 22.16
CA PRO A 200 15.38 4.63 22.85
C PRO A 200 14.31 5.19 21.87
N MET A 201 13.18 5.65 22.43
CA MET A 201 12.03 6.10 21.64
C MET A 201 12.38 7.20 20.63
N GLU A 202 13.23 8.14 21.01
CA GLU A 202 13.66 9.24 20.13
C GLU A 202 14.41 8.70 18.89
N ARG A 203 15.24 7.67 19.07
CA ARG A 203 15.95 7.04 17.95
C ARG A 203 15.03 6.20 17.07
N LEU A 204 13.97 5.61 17.62
CA LEU A 204 12.94 4.91 16.82
C LEU A 204 12.19 5.89 15.92
N ILE A 205 11.83 7.08 16.42
CA ILE A 205 11.21 8.13 15.62
C ILE A 205 12.15 8.58 14.50
N ALA A 206 13.42 8.83 14.83
CA ALA A 206 14.43 9.20 13.84
C ALA A 206 14.62 8.08 12.78
N LEU A 207 14.64 6.82 13.21
CA LEU A 207 14.71 5.66 12.32
C LEU A 207 13.52 5.63 11.33
N TYR A 208 12.31 5.88 11.83
CA TYR A 208 11.12 5.96 10.98
C TYR A 208 11.26 7.05 9.92
N ILE A 209 11.71 8.23 10.28
CA ILE A 209 11.95 9.34 9.34
C ILE A 209 12.97 8.94 8.27
N VAL A 210 14.09 8.33 8.68
CA VAL A 210 15.14 7.89 7.74
C VAL A 210 14.60 6.84 6.78
N VAL A 211 13.78 5.90 7.25
CA VAL A 211 13.12 4.90 6.38
C VAL A 211 12.20 5.59 5.36
N GLN A 212 11.43 6.61 5.78
CA GLN A 212 10.54 7.36 4.88
C GLN A 212 11.33 8.15 3.81
N ILE A 213 12.44 8.79 4.21
CA ILE A 213 13.34 9.49 3.26
C ILE A 213 13.96 8.48 2.29
N SER A 214 14.41 7.33 2.78
CA SER A 214 14.99 6.29 1.96
C SER A 214 13.97 5.69 0.99
N ALA A 215 12.71 5.54 1.44
CA ALA A 215 11.61 5.05 0.59
C ALA A 215 11.25 6.07 -0.52
N LEU A 216 11.27 7.38 -0.19
CA LEU A 216 11.13 8.44 -1.19
C LEU A 216 12.24 8.34 -2.24
N ILE A 217 13.49 8.23 -1.82
CA ILE A 217 14.65 8.09 -2.72
C ILE A 217 14.52 6.82 -3.56
N GLY A 218 14.15 5.70 -2.95
CA GLY A 218 13.93 4.42 -3.63
C GLY A 218 12.83 4.51 -4.70
N ALA A 219 11.69 5.14 -4.38
CA ALA A 219 10.60 5.34 -5.33
C ALA A 219 11.03 6.18 -6.54
N LEU A 220 11.80 7.25 -6.32
CA LEU A 220 12.33 8.10 -7.40
C LEU A 220 13.40 7.39 -8.21
N ALA A 221 14.37 6.73 -7.56
CA ALA A 221 15.47 6.05 -8.23
C ALA A 221 14.98 4.95 -9.16
N TRP A 222 13.95 4.20 -8.74
CA TRP A 222 13.38 3.12 -9.54
C TRP A 222 12.24 3.55 -10.48
N ALA A 223 11.82 4.81 -10.47
CA ALA A 223 10.75 5.32 -11.32
C ALA A 223 11.04 5.11 -12.81
N ARG A 224 12.19 5.62 -13.31
CA ARG A 224 12.62 5.46 -14.69
C ARG A 224 13.06 4.02 -15.04
N PRO A 225 13.85 3.31 -14.22
CA PRO A 225 14.15 1.91 -14.46
C PRO A 225 12.91 1.02 -14.58
N THR A 226 11.81 1.31 -13.88
CA THR A 226 10.54 0.57 -13.99
C THR A 226 9.93 0.68 -15.40
N ASP A 227 10.09 1.82 -16.06
CA ASP A 227 9.64 1.97 -17.45
C ASP A 227 10.55 1.24 -18.44
N ILE A 228 11.87 1.29 -18.24
CA ILE A 228 12.88 0.75 -19.16
C ILE A 228 12.99 -0.78 -19.02
N LEU A 229 13.18 -1.29 -17.81
CA LEU A 229 13.38 -2.71 -17.55
C LEU A 229 12.05 -3.49 -17.50
N GLY A 230 10.96 -2.75 -17.30
CA GLY A 230 9.63 -3.28 -17.02
C GLY A 230 9.38 -3.52 -15.53
N PRO A 231 8.13 -3.28 -15.04
CA PRO A 231 7.81 -3.36 -13.62
C PRO A 231 8.03 -4.76 -13.03
N ARG A 232 7.77 -5.82 -13.78
CA ARG A 232 8.04 -7.20 -13.33
C ARG A 232 9.49 -7.38 -12.90
N ARG A 233 10.46 -6.97 -13.75
CA ARG A 233 11.89 -7.13 -13.43
C ARG A 233 12.29 -6.31 -12.21
N VAL A 234 11.78 -5.08 -12.10
CA VAL A 234 12.06 -4.22 -10.95
C VAL A 234 11.51 -4.84 -9.66
N VAL A 235 10.26 -5.35 -9.65
CA VAL A 235 9.75 -6.08 -8.49
C VAL A 235 10.63 -7.28 -8.15
N MET A 236 11.07 -8.07 -9.13
CA MET A 236 11.96 -9.21 -8.86
C MET A 236 13.30 -8.77 -8.24
N ILE A 237 13.93 -7.70 -8.75
CA ILE A 237 15.17 -7.15 -8.18
C ILE A 237 14.95 -6.69 -6.73
N THR A 238 13.84 -5.99 -6.47
CA THR A 238 13.52 -5.54 -5.12
C THR A 238 13.19 -6.69 -4.18
N LEU A 239 12.58 -7.78 -4.64
CA LEU A 239 12.38 -8.98 -3.82
C LEU A 239 13.71 -9.69 -3.50
N CYS A 240 14.68 -9.70 -4.41
CA CYS A 240 16.04 -10.15 -4.09
C CYS A 240 16.69 -9.26 -3.03
N GLN A 241 16.50 -7.93 -3.13
CA GLN A 241 16.95 -6.99 -2.10
C GLN A 241 16.29 -7.29 -0.76
N TRP A 242 14.97 -7.51 -0.69
CA TRP A 242 14.26 -7.86 0.54
C TRP A 242 14.73 -9.19 1.13
N ALA A 243 14.97 -10.21 0.31
CA ALA A 243 15.53 -11.48 0.77
C ALA A 243 16.94 -11.29 1.37
N ALA A 244 17.79 -10.47 0.75
CA ALA A 244 19.10 -10.12 1.28
C ALA A 244 19.02 -9.34 2.60
N ILE A 245 18.05 -8.40 2.72
CA ILE A 245 17.78 -7.64 3.95
C ILE A 245 17.44 -8.60 5.11
N VAL A 246 16.56 -9.56 4.88
CA VAL A 246 16.16 -10.54 5.90
C VAL A 246 17.34 -11.40 6.35
N VAL A 247 18.16 -11.85 5.40
CA VAL A 247 19.39 -12.59 5.73
C VAL A 247 20.37 -11.72 6.51
N ALA A 248 20.58 -10.48 6.08
CA ALA A 248 21.45 -9.53 6.78
C ALA A 248 20.93 -9.20 8.19
N ALA A 249 19.61 -9.05 8.38
CA ALA A 249 18.98 -8.79 9.66
C ALA A 249 19.30 -9.85 10.71
N TYR A 250 19.46 -11.12 10.29
CA TYR A 250 19.87 -12.21 11.18
C TYR A 250 21.23 -11.94 11.85
N PHE A 251 22.16 -11.31 11.13
CA PHE A 251 23.53 -11.03 11.61
C PHE A 251 23.70 -9.68 12.28
N VAL A 252 22.67 -8.81 12.27
CA VAL A 252 22.75 -7.49 12.89
C VAL A 252 22.91 -7.64 14.42
N GLN A 253 23.95 -7.01 14.97
CA GLN A 253 24.27 -7.01 16.40
C GLN A 253 24.29 -5.60 17.00
N THR A 254 24.48 -4.58 16.18
CA THR A 254 24.65 -3.20 16.64
C THR A 254 23.59 -2.27 16.04
N GLN A 255 23.32 -1.17 16.76
CA GLN A 255 22.43 -0.11 16.27
C GLN A 255 22.93 0.48 14.94
N GLY A 256 24.25 0.66 14.77
CA GLY A 256 24.83 1.19 13.53
C GLY A 256 24.56 0.29 12.31
N GLN A 257 24.72 -1.03 12.45
CA GLN A 257 24.37 -1.98 11.39
C GLN A 257 22.89 -1.93 11.06
N PHE A 258 22.03 -1.76 12.07
CA PHE A 258 20.59 -1.66 11.86
C PHE A 258 20.19 -0.39 11.10
N TRP A 259 20.86 0.75 11.35
CA TRP A 259 20.65 1.98 10.58
C TRP A 259 20.93 1.78 9.09
N VAL A 260 22.04 1.13 8.75
CA VAL A 260 22.36 0.82 7.34
C VAL A 260 21.29 -0.07 6.73
N LEU A 261 20.88 -1.11 7.45
CA LEU A 261 19.85 -2.03 6.99
C LEU A 261 18.50 -1.32 6.76
N ALA A 262 18.14 -0.42 7.66
CA ALA A 262 16.91 0.38 7.57
C ALA A 262 16.89 1.31 6.35
N VAL A 263 18.02 1.95 6.02
CA VAL A 263 18.17 2.75 4.79
C VAL A 263 17.96 1.87 3.55
N VAL A 264 18.60 0.71 3.50
CA VAL A 264 18.46 -0.24 2.38
C VAL A 264 17.02 -0.75 2.29
N ALA A 265 16.38 -1.07 3.42
CA ALA A 265 14.98 -1.51 3.47
C ALA A 265 14.02 -0.41 2.99
N GLY A 266 14.26 0.85 3.38
CA GLY A 266 13.48 1.99 2.90
C GLY A 266 13.53 2.11 1.37
N THR A 267 14.71 2.05 0.75
CA THR A 267 14.82 2.12 -0.71
C THR A 267 14.07 0.97 -1.40
N GLY A 268 14.13 -0.26 -0.84
CA GLY A 268 13.38 -1.41 -1.31
C GLY A 268 11.86 -1.23 -1.18
N LEU A 269 11.41 -0.61 -0.08
CA LEU A 269 10.00 -0.33 0.18
C LEU A 269 9.41 0.60 -0.90
N GLY A 270 10.04 1.75 -1.13
CA GLY A 270 9.59 2.70 -2.14
C GLY A 270 9.57 2.09 -3.55
N ALA A 271 10.60 1.31 -3.88
CA ALA A 271 10.72 0.64 -5.16
C ALA A 271 9.65 -0.43 -5.38
N VAL A 272 9.45 -1.35 -4.42
CA VAL A 272 8.50 -2.47 -4.56
C VAL A 272 7.07 -1.98 -4.67
N GLN A 273 6.67 -0.99 -3.87
CA GLN A 273 5.32 -0.43 -3.91
C GLN A 273 5.03 0.28 -5.23
N ALA A 274 5.96 1.14 -5.69
CA ALA A 274 5.80 1.86 -6.95
C ALA A 274 5.76 0.92 -8.16
N ALA A 275 6.66 -0.07 -8.22
CA ALA A 275 6.72 -1.03 -9.30
C ALA A 275 5.55 -1.99 -9.33
N SER A 276 5.05 -2.47 -8.17
CA SER A 276 3.89 -3.35 -8.06
C SER A 276 2.62 -2.67 -8.56
N ARG A 277 2.41 -1.39 -8.17
CA ARG A 277 1.29 -0.59 -8.68
C ARG A 277 1.36 -0.40 -10.20
N ALA A 278 2.53 -0.06 -10.73
CA ALA A 278 2.74 0.06 -12.17
C ALA A 278 2.55 -1.28 -12.90
N PHE A 279 2.89 -2.40 -12.27
CA PHE A 279 2.70 -3.72 -12.85
C PHE A 279 1.22 -4.09 -12.96
N LEU A 280 0.44 -3.86 -11.90
CA LEU A 280 -1.01 -4.06 -11.97
C LEU A 280 -1.64 -3.17 -13.04
N ALA A 281 -1.24 -1.89 -13.11
CA ALA A 281 -1.75 -0.94 -14.10
C ALA A 281 -1.56 -1.44 -15.55
N ARG A 282 -0.41 -2.08 -15.84
CA ARG A 282 -0.14 -2.70 -17.15
C ARG A 282 -0.96 -3.96 -17.44
N LEU A 283 -1.34 -4.69 -16.38
CA LEU A 283 -2.13 -5.92 -16.50
C LEU A 283 -3.64 -5.65 -16.52
N ALA A 284 -4.07 -4.45 -16.09
CA ALA A 284 -5.47 -4.10 -15.96
C ALA A 284 -6.12 -3.83 -17.33
N PRO A 285 -7.18 -4.57 -17.70
CA PRO A 285 -7.95 -4.27 -18.89
C PRO A 285 -8.66 -2.92 -18.76
N PRO A 286 -8.89 -2.19 -19.88
CA PRO A 286 -9.68 -0.97 -19.89
C PRO A 286 -11.10 -1.19 -19.31
N GLY A 287 -11.55 -0.26 -18.46
CA GLY A 287 -12.88 -0.31 -17.84
C GLY A 287 -13.02 -1.20 -16.61
N MET A 288 -11.93 -1.81 -16.12
CA MET A 288 -11.89 -2.63 -14.90
C MET A 288 -10.81 -2.17 -13.92
N GLN A 289 -10.33 -0.94 -14.05
CA GLN A 289 -9.17 -0.47 -13.28
C GLN A 289 -9.48 -0.40 -11.79
N ALA A 290 -10.58 0.27 -11.39
CA ALA A 290 -10.91 0.42 -9.97
C ALA A 290 -11.27 -0.93 -9.33
N GLU A 291 -11.94 -1.82 -10.06
CA GLU A 291 -12.27 -3.16 -9.59
C GLU A 291 -10.99 -3.98 -9.33
N LEU A 292 -10.02 -3.98 -10.26
CA LEU A 292 -8.75 -4.70 -10.09
C LEU A 292 -7.87 -4.09 -9.01
N PHE A 293 -7.83 -2.76 -8.87
CA PHE A 293 -7.17 -2.13 -7.73
C PHE A 293 -7.89 -2.41 -6.41
N GLY A 294 -9.21 -2.69 -6.45
CA GLY A 294 -9.96 -3.23 -5.32
C GLY A 294 -9.46 -4.62 -4.91
N PHE A 295 -9.26 -5.54 -5.86
CA PHE A 295 -8.66 -6.86 -5.60
C PHE A 295 -7.21 -6.76 -5.15
N TYR A 296 -6.44 -5.83 -5.68
CA TYR A 296 -5.09 -5.53 -5.23
C TYR A 296 -5.06 -5.06 -3.77
N SER A 297 -5.99 -4.17 -3.40
CA SER A 297 -6.17 -3.74 -2.01
C SER A 297 -6.60 -4.91 -1.12
N LEU A 298 -7.55 -5.75 -1.58
CA LEU A 298 -7.93 -6.98 -0.87
C LEU A 298 -6.71 -7.85 -0.59
N CYS A 299 -5.88 -8.14 -1.59
CA CYS A 299 -4.67 -8.92 -1.42
C CYS A 299 -3.71 -8.27 -0.42
N GLY A 300 -3.38 -6.98 -0.59
CA GLY A 300 -2.44 -6.27 0.27
C GLY A 300 -2.89 -6.15 1.73
N LYS A 301 -4.22 -5.96 1.97
CA LYS A 301 -4.75 -5.85 3.33
C LYS A 301 -4.97 -7.20 4.01
N SER A 302 -5.28 -8.24 3.24
CA SER A 302 -5.36 -9.60 3.76
C SER A 302 -3.98 -10.23 4.00
N ALA A 303 -2.96 -9.71 3.34
CA ALA A 303 -1.59 -10.17 3.44
C ALA A 303 -0.93 -9.90 4.81
N ALA A 304 -1.49 -9.08 5.69
CA ALA A 304 -0.90 -8.78 6.99
C ALA A 304 -1.24 -9.84 8.09
N VAL A 305 -1.59 -11.05 7.72
CA VAL A 305 -2.07 -12.09 8.65
C VAL A 305 -1.09 -13.25 8.79
N MET A 306 -0.58 -13.77 7.68
CA MET A 306 0.25 -14.98 7.70
C MET A 306 1.67 -14.70 8.22
N GLY A 307 2.24 -13.56 7.86
CA GLY A 307 3.58 -13.19 8.26
C GLY A 307 3.78 -13.11 9.78
N PRO A 308 2.93 -12.38 10.51
CA PRO A 308 2.98 -12.36 11.98
C PRO A 308 2.84 -13.75 12.63
N LEU A 309 2.00 -14.62 12.09
CA LEU A 309 1.84 -16.00 12.59
C LEU A 309 3.11 -16.82 12.36
N VAL A 310 3.70 -16.75 11.17
CA VAL A 310 4.97 -17.44 10.85
C VAL A 310 6.10 -16.88 11.70
N PHE A 311 6.24 -15.55 11.77
CA PHE A 311 7.25 -14.89 12.59
C PHE A 311 7.13 -15.30 14.06
N GLY A 312 5.93 -15.17 14.65
CA GLY A 312 5.66 -15.48 16.05
C GLY A 312 5.86 -16.97 16.36
N GLY A 313 5.34 -17.85 15.50
CA GLY A 313 5.46 -19.30 15.66
C GLY A 313 6.91 -19.78 15.62
N ILE A 314 7.69 -19.31 14.62
CA ILE A 314 9.11 -19.69 14.50
C ILE A 314 9.95 -19.05 15.61
N SER A 315 9.70 -17.79 15.97
CA SER A 315 10.38 -17.13 17.09
C SER A 315 10.14 -17.89 18.40
N HIS A 316 8.90 -18.31 18.65
CA HIS A 316 8.54 -19.09 19.85
C HIS A 316 9.20 -20.46 19.85
N ALA A 317 9.13 -21.20 18.74
CA ALA A 317 9.78 -22.51 18.59
C ALA A 317 11.30 -22.44 18.73
N ALA A 318 11.90 -21.29 18.40
CA ALA A 318 13.34 -21.02 18.58
C ALA A 318 13.68 -20.42 19.96
N GLY A 319 12.85 -20.61 20.98
CA GLY A 319 13.14 -20.13 22.33
C GLY A 319 13.04 -18.61 22.50
N GLY A 320 12.20 -17.93 21.72
CA GLY A 320 12.04 -16.47 21.75
C GLY A 320 13.00 -15.71 20.79
N ASN A 321 13.73 -16.44 19.94
CA ASN A 321 14.69 -15.84 19.04
C ASN A 321 13.99 -15.14 17.86
N GLN A 322 13.84 -13.80 17.94
CA GLN A 322 13.24 -12.96 16.91
C GLN A 322 13.98 -13.03 15.57
N ARG A 323 15.30 -13.28 15.58
CA ARG A 323 16.12 -13.40 14.36
C ARG A 323 15.71 -14.61 13.52
N ALA A 324 15.38 -15.74 14.17
CA ALA A 324 14.85 -16.90 13.48
C ALA A 324 13.49 -16.61 12.83
N GLY A 325 12.62 -15.86 13.52
CA GLY A 325 11.35 -15.40 12.97
C GLY A 325 11.53 -14.52 11.73
N ILE A 326 12.42 -13.52 11.79
CA ILE A 326 12.71 -12.66 10.63
C ILE A 326 13.24 -13.49 9.45
N LEU A 327 14.17 -14.41 9.69
CA LEU A 327 14.75 -15.25 8.65
C LEU A 327 13.69 -16.12 7.94
N ALA A 328 12.73 -16.64 8.70
CA ALA A 328 11.62 -17.42 8.15
C ALA A 328 10.76 -16.63 7.16
N ILE A 329 10.60 -15.30 7.37
CA ILE A 329 9.90 -14.41 6.44
C ILE A 329 10.63 -14.30 5.09
N GLY A 330 11.91 -14.59 5.02
CA GLY A 330 12.66 -14.70 3.77
C GLY A 330 12.03 -15.65 2.76
N SER A 331 11.35 -16.71 3.21
CA SER A 331 10.62 -17.64 2.35
C SER A 331 9.52 -16.95 1.53
N PHE A 332 8.88 -15.90 2.05
CA PHE A 332 7.83 -15.15 1.35
C PHE A 332 8.38 -14.42 0.12
N PHE A 333 9.58 -13.87 0.22
CA PHE A 333 10.25 -13.24 -0.92
C PHE A 333 10.69 -14.26 -1.96
N VAL A 334 11.18 -15.42 -1.55
CA VAL A 334 11.56 -16.52 -2.46
C VAL A 334 10.33 -17.08 -3.19
N ILE A 335 9.22 -17.31 -2.48
CA ILE A 335 7.97 -17.78 -3.09
C ILE A 335 7.42 -16.70 -4.04
N GLY A 336 7.42 -15.43 -3.62
CA GLY A 336 7.03 -14.30 -4.46
C GLY A 336 7.84 -14.23 -5.76
N LEU A 337 9.17 -14.38 -5.68
CA LEU A 337 10.08 -14.47 -6.83
C LEU A 337 9.73 -15.64 -7.75
N ALA A 338 9.52 -16.83 -7.19
CA ALA A 338 9.18 -18.02 -7.95
C ALA A 338 7.84 -17.88 -8.70
N LEU A 339 6.83 -17.23 -8.09
CA LEU A 339 5.56 -16.95 -8.76
C LEU A 339 5.72 -15.89 -9.85
N LEU A 340 6.45 -14.79 -9.57
CA LEU A 340 6.69 -13.72 -10.55
C LEU A 340 7.56 -14.18 -11.73
N SER A 341 8.48 -15.11 -11.53
CA SER A 341 9.30 -15.65 -12.61
C SER A 341 8.45 -16.33 -13.71
N ARG A 342 7.27 -16.83 -13.33
CA ARG A 342 6.32 -17.51 -14.24
C ARG A 342 5.31 -16.55 -14.90
N VAL A 343 5.30 -15.26 -14.56
CA VAL A 343 4.46 -14.25 -15.21
C VAL A 343 5.12 -13.83 -16.51
N LYS A 344 4.41 -13.81 -17.62
CA LYS A 344 4.97 -13.35 -18.91
C LYS A 344 5.08 -11.84 -18.91
N ALA A 345 6.27 -11.32 -19.20
CA ALA A 345 6.48 -9.90 -19.40
C ALA A 345 5.86 -9.50 -20.75
N GLY A 346 4.77 -8.78 -20.77
CA GLY A 346 4.21 -8.20 -21.99
C GLY A 346 2.91 -8.80 -22.52
N GLY A 347 2.16 -9.55 -21.72
CA GLY A 347 0.79 -9.88 -22.09
C GLY A 347 -0.06 -8.62 -22.13
N LYS A 348 -0.33 -8.06 -23.32
CA LYS A 348 -1.52 -7.22 -23.50
C LYS A 348 -2.70 -8.06 -23.04
N ALA A 349 -3.49 -7.53 -22.10
CA ALA A 349 -4.75 -8.16 -21.76
C ALA A 349 -5.55 -8.37 -23.07
N PRO A 350 -6.10 -9.57 -23.33
CA PRO A 350 -6.92 -9.77 -24.51
C PRO A 350 -8.05 -8.75 -24.50
N PRO A 351 -8.46 -8.23 -25.69
CA PRO A 351 -9.59 -7.32 -25.76
C PRO A 351 -10.80 -7.99 -25.10
N VAL A 352 -11.49 -7.23 -24.26
CA VAL A 352 -12.73 -7.66 -23.65
C VAL A 352 -13.69 -7.97 -24.78
N ALA A 353 -14.08 -9.24 -24.95
CA ALA A 353 -15.16 -9.59 -25.85
C ALA A 353 -16.38 -8.77 -25.40
N SER A 354 -16.85 -7.89 -26.28
CA SER A 354 -18.13 -7.19 -26.10
C SER A 354 -19.25 -8.21 -25.94
N PRO A 355 -20.15 -8.00 -24.99
CA PRO A 355 -21.34 -8.85 -24.82
C PRO A 355 -22.27 -8.78 -26.03
#